data_7f72c181dda67a8bb0cee4f723039651
#
_entry.id   7f72c181dda67a8bb0cee4f723039651
#
_cell.length_a   1.000
_cell.length_b   1.000
_cell.length_c   1.000
_cell.angle_alpha   90.00
_cell.angle_beta   90.00
_cell.angle_gamma   90.00
#
_symmetry.space_group_name_H-M   'P 1'
#
loop_
_entity.id
_entity.type
_entity.pdbx_description
1 polymer ?
#
loop_
_entity_poly.entity_id
_entity_poly.type
_entity_poly.pdbx_seq_one_letter_code
_entity_poly.pdbx_strand_id
1 'polypeptide(L)'
;MSDAAASAVALRNLKPWVYKTDITKFFDEINRETLKDVIRRKVRHRSLHNMLIDAASREISEPNKSRAAKVKKLGVMKNCGVRQGMPLSPFFSNLFLHEFDRAVENARLSMVRYADDLIVLCSSHDECLDVDSFCRNALDKRGLKIPPISETGKTQVYAPSQTAEFLGLGLIPDGKKYKLDLTTEQKEKIRRRILQFSSVTYLADNRVNIFNFGRKLDGVIAGYLGSYSCCASFNDLEKTLDGLRSKVTRTLFKDTFNIDISALSPPGLAFLCIPD
;
A
#
# COMPACT_ATOMS: atom_id res chain seq x y z
N MET A 1 2.98 -4.52 -7.04
CA MET A 1 2.26 -3.24 -6.90
C MET A 1 2.29 -2.46 -8.22
N SER A 2 3.46 -2.22 -8.80
CA SER A 2 3.63 -1.55 -10.12
C SER A 2 2.80 -2.19 -11.23
N ASP A 3 2.83 -3.51 -11.38
CA ASP A 3 2.11 -4.22 -12.44
C ASP A 3 0.58 -4.08 -12.32
N ALA A 4 0.04 -4.13 -11.09
CA ALA A 4 -1.38 -3.91 -10.85
C ALA A 4 -1.82 -2.48 -11.21
N ALA A 5 -1.01 -1.47 -10.83
CA ALA A 5 -1.29 -0.09 -11.17
C ALA A 5 -1.15 0.18 -12.68
N ALA A 6 -0.13 -0.40 -13.34
CA ALA A 6 0.04 -0.33 -14.80
C ALA A 6 -1.15 -0.98 -15.53
N SER A 7 -1.62 -2.14 -15.05
CA SER A 7 -2.82 -2.80 -15.60
C SER A 7 -4.06 -1.92 -15.45
N ALA A 8 -4.23 -1.25 -14.31
CA ALA A 8 -5.35 -0.35 -14.07
C ALA A 8 -5.33 0.85 -15.05
N VAL A 9 -4.16 1.45 -15.31
CA VAL A 9 -4.04 2.53 -16.30
C VAL A 9 -4.34 2.03 -17.72
N ALA A 10 -3.82 0.85 -18.10
CA ALA A 10 -4.09 0.27 -19.40
C ALA A 10 -5.60 0.06 -19.62
N LEU A 11 -6.30 -0.47 -18.62
CA LEU A 11 -7.75 -0.65 -18.66
C LEU A 11 -8.49 0.69 -18.67
N ARG A 12 -8.00 1.72 -17.92
CA ARG A 12 -8.61 3.04 -17.90
C ARG A 12 -8.58 3.73 -19.27
N ASN A 13 -7.57 3.44 -20.08
CA ASN A 13 -7.50 3.94 -21.45
C ASN A 13 -8.59 3.34 -22.36
N LEU A 14 -9.19 2.22 -21.97
CA LEU A 14 -10.30 1.57 -22.68
C LEU A 14 -11.66 1.94 -22.09
N LYS A 15 -11.73 2.05 -20.74
CA LYS A 15 -12.92 2.35 -19.98
C LYS A 15 -12.60 3.48 -18.99
N PRO A 16 -13.02 4.73 -19.25
CA PRO A 16 -12.48 5.91 -18.56
C PRO A 16 -13.04 6.16 -17.15
N TRP A 17 -14.20 5.59 -16.82
CA TRP A 17 -14.79 5.68 -15.49
C TRP A 17 -14.13 4.71 -14.53
N VAL A 18 -14.02 5.08 -13.27
CA VAL A 18 -13.38 4.24 -12.26
C VAL A 18 -14.30 4.07 -11.07
N TYR A 19 -14.57 2.83 -10.72
CA TYR A 19 -15.10 2.44 -9.42
C TYR A 19 -13.96 1.90 -8.57
N LYS A 20 -13.76 2.47 -7.39
CA LYS A 20 -12.73 2.03 -6.43
C LYS A 20 -13.36 1.77 -5.08
N THR A 21 -12.95 0.67 -4.43
CA THR A 21 -13.35 0.34 -3.06
C THR A 21 -12.27 -0.46 -2.35
N ASP A 22 -12.38 -0.57 -1.02
CA ASP A 22 -11.66 -1.56 -0.22
C ASP A 22 -12.63 -2.46 0.55
N ILE A 23 -12.18 -3.65 0.93
CA ILE A 23 -12.98 -4.55 1.76
C ILE A 23 -12.78 -4.16 3.22
N THR A 24 -13.87 -3.82 3.91
CA THR A 24 -13.84 -3.38 5.30
C THR A 24 -13.23 -4.46 6.19
N LYS A 25 -12.19 -4.10 6.97
CA LYS A 25 -11.53 -4.98 7.95
C LYS A 25 -11.21 -6.38 7.42
N PHE A 26 -10.86 -6.49 6.15
CA PHE A 26 -10.75 -7.75 5.41
C PHE A 26 -10.06 -8.86 6.20
N PHE A 27 -8.82 -8.62 6.65
CA PHE A 27 -8.05 -9.63 7.37
C PHE A 27 -8.66 -10.02 8.72
N ASP A 28 -9.38 -9.11 9.37
CA ASP A 28 -10.00 -9.35 10.67
C ASP A 28 -11.36 -10.06 10.57
N GLU A 29 -12.04 -9.93 9.41
CA GLU A 29 -13.39 -10.48 9.19
C GLU A 29 -13.38 -11.81 8.39
N ILE A 30 -12.22 -12.30 7.94
CA ILE A 30 -12.12 -13.62 7.29
C ILE A 30 -12.68 -14.71 8.23
N ASN A 31 -13.75 -15.38 7.79
CA ASN A 31 -14.28 -16.53 8.52
C ASN A 31 -13.31 -17.72 8.39
N ARG A 32 -12.74 -18.17 9.54
CA ARG A 32 -11.74 -19.22 9.56
C ARG A 32 -12.28 -20.59 9.16
N GLU A 33 -13.53 -20.93 9.48
CA GLU A 33 -14.12 -22.21 9.08
C GLU A 33 -14.27 -22.25 7.55
N THR A 34 -14.79 -21.18 6.96
CA THR A 34 -14.85 -21.06 5.50
C THR A 34 -13.44 -21.14 4.88
N LEU A 35 -12.43 -20.49 5.48
CA LEU A 35 -11.05 -20.55 4.99
C LEU A 35 -10.48 -21.97 5.08
N LYS A 36 -10.72 -22.70 6.18
CA LYS A 36 -10.31 -24.13 6.32
C LYS A 36 -10.91 -24.99 5.23
N ASP A 37 -12.18 -24.80 4.91
CA ASP A 37 -12.86 -25.54 3.84
C ASP A 37 -12.30 -25.20 2.46
N VAL A 38 -11.98 -23.94 2.23
CA VAL A 38 -11.31 -23.51 0.98
C VAL A 38 -9.91 -24.12 0.88
N ILE A 39 -9.11 -24.14 1.97
CA ILE A 39 -7.80 -24.79 2.00
C ILE A 39 -7.94 -26.26 1.61
N ARG A 40 -8.87 -27.00 2.23
CA ARG A 40 -9.07 -28.43 1.95
C ARG A 40 -9.48 -28.70 0.50
N ARG A 41 -10.29 -27.81 -0.11
CA ARG A 41 -10.78 -27.96 -1.50
C ARG A 41 -9.76 -27.53 -2.55
N LYS A 42 -8.95 -26.49 -2.28
CA LYS A 42 -8.11 -25.84 -3.29
C LYS A 42 -6.64 -26.23 -3.22
N VAL A 43 -6.13 -26.59 -2.06
CA VAL A 43 -4.75 -27.03 -1.91
C VAL A 43 -4.67 -28.53 -2.22
N ARG A 44 -3.98 -28.88 -3.31
CA ARG A 44 -3.89 -30.26 -3.81
C ARG A 44 -3.19 -31.21 -2.82
N HIS A 45 -2.11 -30.75 -2.19
CA HIS A 45 -1.29 -31.55 -1.29
C HIS A 45 -1.91 -31.62 0.09
N ARG A 46 -2.59 -32.74 0.39
CA ARG A 46 -3.29 -32.97 1.67
C ARG A 46 -2.36 -32.87 2.88
N SER A 47 -1.09 -33.24 2.72
CA SER A 47 -0.08 -33.15 3.79
C SER A 47 0.14 -31.72 4.30
N LEU A 48 -0.18 -30.69 3.50
CA LEU A 48 -0.06 -29.30 3.88
C LEU A 48 -1.29 -28.74 4.62
N HIS A 49 -2.43 -29.44 4.58
CA HIS A 49 -3.69 -28.92 5.11
C HIS A 49 -3.60 -28.53 6.58
N ASN A 50 -3.12 -29.46 7.43
CA ASN A 50 -3.05 -29.20 8.88
C ASN A 50 -2.11 -28.03 9.18
N MET A 51 -0.94 -27.98 8.55
CA MET A 51 0.03 -26.90 8.72
C MET A 51 -0.56 -25.53 8.31
N LEU A 52 -1.27 -25.45 7.17
CA LEU A 52 -1.89 -24.22 6.70
C LEU A 52 -3.07 -23.79 7.59
N ILE A 53 -3.87 -24.75 8.05
CA ILE A 53 -4.99 -24.52 8.96
C ILE A 53 -4.48 -24.00 10.31
N ASP A 54 -3.44 -24.60 10.85
CA ASP A 54 -2.80 -24.16 12.09
C ASP A 54 -2.21 -22.76 11.94
N ALA A 55 -1.54 -22.47 10.83
CA ALA A 55 -1.02 -21.15 10.54
C ALA A 55 -2.14 -20.09 10.44
N ALA A 56 -3.24 -20.39 9.71
CA ALA A 56 -4.39 -19.50 9.59
C ALA A 56 -5.12 -19.26 10.92
N SER A 57 -5.04 -20.21 11.85
CA SER A 57 -5.73 -20.19 13.14
C SER A 57 -4.91 -19.58 14.28
N ARG A 58 -3.68 -19.11 14.02
CA ARG A 58 -2.81 -18.51 15.05
C ARG A 58 -3.43 -17.31 15.72
N GLU A 59 -3.41 -17.31 17.04
CA GLU A 59 -3.87 -16.19 17.86
C GLU A 59 -2.70 -15.27 18.28
N ILE A 60 -3.03 -14.02 18.64
CA ILE A 60 -2.06 -13.11 19.20
C ILE A 60 -1.75 -13.56 20.62
N SER A 61 -0.47 -13.72 20.92
CA SER A 61 -0.03 -14.04 22.28
C SER A 61 -0.31 -12.86 23.22
N GLU A 62 -0.96 -13.13 24.33
CA GLU A 62 -1.33 -12.17 25.38
C GLU A 62 -0.57 -12.46 26.68
N PRO A 63 0.77 -12.29 26.75
CA PRO A 63 1.57 -12.73 27.89
C PRO A 63 1.32 -11.94 29.18
N ASN A 64 0.66 -10.78 29.09
CA ASN A 64 0.33 -9.92 30.25
C ASN A 64 -0.95 -9.12 30.02
N LYS A 65 -1.49 -8.55 31.13
CA LYS A 65 -2.74 -7.77 31.14
C LYS A 65 -2.67 -6.52 30.23
N SER A 66 -1.52 -5.85 30.13
CA SER A 66 -1.34 -4.68 29.29
C SER A 66 -1.48 -5.01 27.81
N ARG A 67 -0.90 -6.13 27.36
CA ARG A 67 -1.00 -6.58 25.97
C ARG A 67 -2.42 -7.07 25.66
N ALA A 68 -3.06 -7.79 26.56
CA ALA A 68 -4.46 -8.20 26.42
C ALA A 68 -5.40 -6.99 26.27
N ALA A 69 -5.23 -5.94 27.10
CA ALA A 69 -5.98 -4.70 27.00
C ALA A 69 -5.76 -3.99 25.64
N LYS A 70 -4.52 -3.97 25.14
CA LYS A 70 -4.19 -3.41 23.82
C LYS A 70 -4.85 -4.20 22.68
N VAL A 71 -4.79 -5.53 22.71
CA VAL A 71 -5.46 -6.41 21.72
C VAL A 71 -6.96 -6.18 21.73
N LYS A 72 -7.58 -6.10 22.91
CA LYS A 72 -9.01 -5.79 23.07
C LYS A 72 -9.36 -4.40 22.49
N LYS A 73 -8.54 -3.38 22.76
CA LYS A 73 -8.73 -2.02 22.23
C LYS A 73 -8.66 -1.97 20.70
N LEU A 74 -7.86 -2.83 20.08
CA LEU A 74 -7.76 -2.96 18.62
C LEU A 74 -8.94 -3.73 17.99
N GLY A 75 -9.88 -4.23 18.79
CA GLY A 75 -11.06 -4.95 18.30
C GLY A 75 -10.76 -6.31 17.69
N VAL A 76 -9.60 -6.90 17.98
CA VAL A 76 -9.22 -8.22 17.45
C VAL A 76 -10.08 -9.30 18.10
N MET A 77 -10.87 -9.99 17.29
CA MET A 77 -11.74 -11.08 17.75
C MET A 77 -10.96 -12.41 17.79
N LYS A 78 -11.22 -13.22 18.83
CA LYS A 78 -10.73 -14.60 18.91
C LYS A 78 -11.47 -15.47 17.88
N ASN A 79 -10.77 -16.46 17.35
CA ASN A 79 -11.30 -17.41 16.35
C ASN A 79 -11.80 -16.77 15.05
N CYS A 80 -11.45 -15.50 14.78
CA CYS A 80 -11.80 -14.79 13.57
C CYS A 80 -10.58 -14.13 12.93
N GLY A 81 -10.62 -13.97 11.63
CA GLY A 81 -9.60 -13.29 10.87
C GLY A 81 -8.26 -14.02 10.75
N VAL A 82 -7.45 -13.54 9.85
CA VAL A 82 -6.06 -13.93 9.64
C VAL A 82 -5.16 -12.78 10.09
N ARG A 83 -4.11 -13.09 10.84
CA ARG A 83 -3.29 -12.05 11.47
C ARG A 83 -2.46 -11.28 10.44
N GLN A 84 -2.56 -9.96 10.46
CA GLN A 84 -1.76 -9.08 9.61
C GLN A 84 -0.27 -9.22 9.95
N GLY A 85 0.58 -9.12 8.92
CA GLY A 85 2.03 -9.24 9.07
C GLY A 85 2.58 -10.68 9.09
N MET A 86 1.74 -11.72 9.01
CA MET A 86 2.21 -13.08 8.79
C MET A 86 2.57 -13.30 7.30
N PRO A 87 3.66 -14.01 6.99
CA PRO A 87 4.08 -14.26 5.61
C PRO A 87 3.01 -14.96 4.73
N LEU A 88 2.15 -15.79 5.34
CA LEU A 88 1.10 -16.53 4.64
C LEU A 88 -0.23 -15.76 4.52
N SER A 89 -0.37 -14.59 5.14
CA SER A 89 -1.64 -13.84 5.10
C SER A 89 -2.07 -13.44 3.69
N PRO A 90 -1.16 -13.00 2.78
CA PRO A 90 -1.53 -12.74 1.38
C PRO A 90 -2.02 -14.01 0.65
N PHE A 91 -1.43 -15.16 0.94
CA PHE A 91 -1.87 -16.45 0.39
C PHE A 91 -3.30 -16.80 0.85
N PHE A 92 -3.57 -16.70 2.16
CA PHE A 92 -4.90 -16.97 2.71
C PHE A 92 -5.95 -16.00 2.17
N SER A 93 -5.59 -14.73 2.01
CA SER A 93 -6.47 -13.72 1.45
C SER A 93 -6.86 -14.04 0.01
N ASN A 94 -5.91 -14.41 -0.83
CA ASN A 94 -6.16 -14.81 -2.20
C ASN A 94 -7.00 -16.10 -2.29
N LEU A 95 -6.74 -17.05 -1.41
CA LEU A 95 -7.51 -18.28 -1.33
C LEU A 95 -8.98 -18.00 -0.94
N PHE A 96 -9.19 -17.13 0.04
CA PHE A 96 -10.53 -16.78 0.52
C PHE A 96 -11.34 -16.03 -0.54
N LEU A 97 -10.71 -15.12 -1.29
CA LEU A 97 -11.35 -14.34 -2.35
C LEU A 97 -11.44 -15.05 -3.70
N HIS A 98 -10.89 -16.26 -3.84
CA HIS A 98 -10.86 -16.97 -5.12
C HIS A 98 -12.22 -17.09 -5.82
N GLU A 99 -13.31 -17.34 -5.09
CA GLU A 99 -14.63 -17.45 -5.71
C GLU A 99 -15.23 -16.08 -6.07
N PHE A 100 -14.85 -15.02 -5.33
CA PHE A 100 -15.15 -13.66 -5.73
C PHE A 100 -14.44 -13.32 -7.04
N ASP A 101 -13.14 -13.62 -7.13
CA ASP A 101 -12.35 -13.40 -8.35
C ASP A 101 -12.97 -14.13 -9.55
N ARG A 102 -13.38 -15.39 -9.38
CA ARG A 102 -14.07 -16.14 -10.44
C ARG A 102 -15.43 -15.52 -10.82
N ALA A 103 -16.18 -14.98 -9.87
CA ALA A 103 -17.43 -14.30 -10.18
C ALA A 103 -17.18 -13.04 -11.02
N VAL A 104 -16.10 -12.29 -10.70
CA VAL A 104 -15.65 -11.12 -11.47
C VAL A 104 -15.26 -11.51 -12.89
N GLU A 105 -14.47 -12.59 -13.06
CA GLU A 105 -14.07 -13.13 -14.36
C GLU A 105 -15.29 -13.56 -15.20
N ASN A 106 -16.22 -14.29 -14.60
CA ASN A 106 -17.44 -14.74 -15.27
C ASN A 106 -18.34 -13.56 -15.70
N ALA A 107 -18.38 -12.49 -14.89
CA ALA A 107 -19.10 -11.25 -15.23
C ALA A 107 -18.31 -10.36 -16.23
N ARG A 108 -17.09 -10.76 -16.63
CA ARG A 108 -16.20 -10.03 -17.55
C ARG A 108 -15.95 -8.58 -17.13
N LEU A 109 -15.86 -8.34 -15.81
CA LEU A 109 -15.55 -7.02 -15.28
C LEU A 109 -14.07 -6.68 -15.48
N SER A 110 -13.78 -5.45 -15.87
CA SER A 110 -12.41 -4.94 -16.03
C SER A 110 -11.86 -4.54 -14.65
N MET A 111 -11.61 -5.52 -13.79
CA MET A 111 -11.18 -5.33 -12.40
C MET A 111 -9.69 -5.64 -12.23
N VAL A 112 -9.03 -4.81 -11.41
CA VAL A 112 -7.73 -5.13 -10.84
C VAL A 112 -7.89 -5.17 -9.32
N ARG A 113 -7.48 -6.28 -8.69
CA ARG A 113 -7.48 -6.45 -7.23
C ARG A 113 -6.05 -6.58 -6.71
N TYR A 114 -5.76 -5.87 -5.64
CA TYR A 114 -4.53 -6.03 -4.88
C TYR A 114 -4.88 -6.19 -3.39
N ALA A 115 -4.82 -7.41 -2.88
CA ALA A 115 -5.32 -7.79 -1.56
C ALA A 115 -6.80 -7.41 -1.38
N ASP A 116 -7.11 -6.43 -0.52
CA ASP A 116 -8.41 -5.86 -0.25
C ASP A 116 -8.76 -4.63 -1.10
N ASP A 117 -7.79 -4.02 -1.76
CA ASP A 117 -8.01 -2.89 -2.68
C ASP A 117 -8.57 -3.38 -4.03
N LEU A 118 -9.71 -2.84 -4.43
CA LEU A 118 -10.41 -3.15 -5.67
C LEU A 118 -10.52 -1.90 -6.54
N ILE A 119 -10.16 -2.01 -7.81
CA ILE A 119 -10.42 -0.98 -8.82
C ILE A 119 -11.07 -1.62 -10.05
N VAL A 120 -12.17 -1.07 -10.51
CA VAL A 120 -12.90 -1.53 -11.70
C VAL A 120 -13.05 -0.38 -12.67
N LEU A 121 -12.71 -0.64 -13.92
CA LEU A 121 -12.77 0.34 -15.00
C LEU A 121 -14.08 0.12 -15.76
N CYS A 122 -14.85 1.20 -15.90
CA CYS A 122 -16.21 1.20 -16.44
C CYS A 122 -16.33 2.16 -17.63
N SER A 123 -17.32 1.93 -18.47
CA SER A 123 -17.61 2.78 -19.64
C SER A 123 -18.49 3.96 -19.27
N SER A 124 -19.29 3.85 -18.19
CA SER A 124 -20.23 4.87 -17.74
C SER A 124 -20.31 4.94 -16.21
N HIS A 125 -20.93 5.99 -15.69
CA HIS A 125 -21.27 6.12 -14.28
C HIS A 125 -22.24 5.00 -13.83
N ASP A 126 -23.23 4.68 -14.64
CA ASP A 126 -24.24 3.66 -14.32
C ASP A 126 -23.59 2.27 -14.22
N GLU A 127 -22.64 1.94 -15.12
CA GLU A 127 -21.85 0.70 -14.99
C GLU A 127 -21.08 0.66 -13.64
N CYS A 128 -20.61 1.79 -13.11
CA CYS A 128 -20.00 1.84 -11.78
C CYS A 128 -20.97 1.49 -10.66
N LEU A 129 -22.22 1.93 -10.75
CA LEU A 129 -23.28 1.59 -9.76
C LEU A 129 -23.68 0.11 -9.83
N ASP A 130 -23.75 -0.44 -11.04
CA ASP A 130 -23.99 -1.88 -11.24
C ASP A 130 -22.85 -2.71 -10.66
N VAL A 131 -21.61 -2.27 -10.86
CA VAL A 131 -20.40 -2.90 -10.27
C VAL A 131 -20.42 -2.82 -8.75
N ASP A 132 -20.80 -1.69 -8.15
CA ASP A 132 -20.95 -1.59 -6.69
C ASP A 132 -21.94 -2.63 -6.16
N SER A 133 -23.11 -2.72 -6.80
CA SER A 133 -24.16 -3.69 -6.45
C SER A 133 -23.68 -5.14 -6.59
N PHE A 134 -22.96 -5.44 -7.68
CA PHE A 134 -22.35 -6.74 -7.91
C PHE A 134 -21.32 -7.08 -6.82
N CYS A 135 -20.39 -6.18 -6.53
CA CYS A 135 -19.35 -6.39 -5.52
C CYS A 135 -19.94 -6.61 -4.13
N ARG A 136 -20.95 -5.81 -3.73
CA ARG A 136 -21.68 -6.00 -2.46
C ARG A 136 -22.27 -7.38 -2.36
N ASN A 137 -23.06 -7.77 -3.35
CA ASN A 137 -23.74 -9.07 -3.36
C ASN A 137 -22.75 -10.25 -3.36
N ALA A 138 -21.64 -10.15 -4.11
CA ALA A 138 -20.65 -11.22 -4.21
C ALA A 138 -19.81 -11.36 -2.92
N LEU A 139 -19.47 -10.25 -2.26
CA LEU A 139 -18.71 -10.24 -1.02
C LEU A 139 -19.56 -10.58 0.21
N ASP A 140 -20.83 -10.16 0.23
CA ASP A 140 -21.78 -10.47 1.32
C ASP A 140 -21.99 -11.98 1.49
N LYS A 141 -22.00 -12.74 0.38
CA LYS A 141 -22.01 -14.22 0.39
C LYS A 141 -20.82 -14.83 1.15
N ARG A 142 -19.79 -14.05 1.41
CA ARG A 142 -18.58 -14.42 2.15
C ARG A 142 -18.52 -13.79 3.54
N GLY A 143 -19.56 -13.05 3.94
CA GLY A 143 -19.59 -12.27 5.17
C GLY A 143 -18.67 -11.06 5.15
N LEU A 144 -18.23 -10.60 3.97
CA LEU A 144 -17.39 -9.43 3.78
C LEU A 144 -18.21 -8.23 3.31
N LYS A 145 -17.80 -7.04 3.71
CA LYS A 145 -18.51 -5.79 3.41
C LYS A 145 -17.59 -4.77 2.76
N ILE A 146 -18.18 -3.93 1.92
CA ILE A 146 -17.53 -2.73 1.38
C ILE A 146 -18.28 -1.49 1.88
N PRO A 147 -17.56 -0.36 2.09
CA PRO A 147 -18.20 0.90 2.51
C PRO A 147 -19.19 1.42 1.47
N PRO A 148 -20.14 2.29 1.85
CA PRO A 148 -21.00 2.95 0.88
C PRO A 148 -20.18 3.91 -0.01
N ILE A 149 -20.68 4.18 -1.22
CA ILE A 149 -20.12 5.19 -2.12
C ILE A 149 -20.19 6.55 -1.44
N SER A 150 -19.09 7.28 -1.43
CA SER A 150 -18.96 8.62 -0.85
C SER A 150 -17.81 9.37 -1.52
N GLU A 151 -17.93 10.69 -1.67
CA GLU A 151 -16.90 11.52 -2.28
C GLU A 151 -15.57 11.54 -1.50
N THR A 152 -15.61 11.37 -0.20
CA THR A 152 -14.44 11.39 0.69
C THR A 152 -14.16 10.04 1.35
N GLY A 153 -14.95 9.04 1.03
CA GLY A 153 -14.85 7.69 1.59
C GLY A 153 -13.86 6.79 0.87
N LYS A 154 -13.85 5.55 1.28
CA LYS A 154 -13.00 4.51 0.67
C LYS A 154 -13.60 3.93 -0.61
N THR A 155 -14.94 3.99 -0.76
CA THR A 155 -15.64 3.63 -1.99
C THR A 155 -15.97 4.90 -2.76
N GLN A 156 -15.42 5.04 -3.96
CA GLN A 156 -15.54 6.23 -4.79
C GLN A 156 -15.76 5.85 -6.25
N VAL A 157 -16.48 6.73 -6.94
CA VAL A 157 -16.60 6.72 -8.41
C VAL A 157 -15.89 7.95 -8.95
N TYR A 158 -14.99 7.76 -9.91
CA TYR A 158 -14.24 8.83 -10.54
C TYR A 158 -14.68 8.98 -11.99
N ALA A 159 -15.01 10.22 -12.36
CA ALA A 159 -15.27 10.60 -13.75
C ALA A 159 -13.99 10.57 -14.59
N PRO A 160 -14.09 10.55 -15.93
CA PRO A 160 -12.93 10.55 -16.82
C PRO A 160 -11.93 11.69 -16.60
N SER A 161 -12.42 12.87 -16.20
CA SER A 161 -11.58 14.06 -15.94
C SER A 161 -10.90 14.06 -14.56
N GLN A 162 -11.27 13.15 -13.66
CA GLN A 162 -10.73 13.12 -12.30
C GLN A 162 -9.54 12.15 -12.20
N THR A 163 -8.59 12.49 -11.34
CA THR A 163 -7.52 11.56 -10.95
C THR A 163 -8.07 10.50 -10.00
N ALA A 164 -7.96 9.24 -10.38
CA ALA A 164 -8.29 8.13 -9.48
C ALA A 164 -7.01 7.63 -8.81
N GLU A 165 -7.08 7.37 -7.49
CA GLU A 165 -5.94 6.84 -6.74
C GLU A 165 -6.05 5.33 -6.57
N PHE A 166 -4.94 4.61 -6.85
CA PHE A 166 -4.84 3.18 -6.63
C PHE A 166 -3.44 2.80 -6.16
N LEU A 167 -3.34 2.10 -5.04
CA LEU A 167 -2.07 1.66 -4.43
C LEU A 167 -1.07 2.81 -4.17
N GLY A 168 -1.57 3.99 -3.81
CA GLY A 168 -0.75 5.17 -3.57
C GLY A 168 -0.24 5.86 -4.83
N LEU A 169 -0.77 5.50 -6.00
CA LEU A 169 -0.47 6.12 -7.29
C LEU A 169 -1.73 6.71 -7.90
N GLY A 170 -1.57 7.81 -8.64
CA GLY A 170 -2.63 8.45 -9.40
C GLY A 170 -2.71 7.92 -10.82
N LEU A 171 -3.91 7.52 -11.23
CA LEU A 171 -4.27 7.34 -12.63
C LEU A 171 -4.71 8.72 -13.14
N ILE A 172 -3.79 9.48 -13.71
CA ILE A 172 -3.95 10.92 -14.01
C ILE A 172 -4.36 11.11 -15.48
N PRO A 173 -5.41 11.90 -15.77
CA PRO A 173 -5.72 12.28 -17.14
C PRO A 173 -4.55 13.01 -17.81
N ASP A 174 -4.23 12.60 -19.05
CA ASP A 174 -3.15 13.17 -19.85
C ASP A 174 -3.60 13.29 -21.33
N GLY A 175 -4.27 14.36 -21.65
CA GLY A 175 -4.94 14.53 -22.94
C GLY A 175 -6.05 13.51 -23.15
N LYS A 176 -5.89 12.64 -24.17
CA LYS A 176 -6.86 11.55 -24.48
C LYS A 176 -6.55 10.23 -23.77
N LYS A 177 -5.49 10.18 -22.97
CA LYS A 177 -5.00 8.98 -22.29
C LYS A 177 -4.88 9.23 -20.80
N TYR A 178 -4.50 8.20 -20.07
CA TYR A 178 -4.17 8.26 -18.66
C TYR A 178 -2.73 7.80 -18.45
N LYS A 179 -2.06 8.47 -17.51
CA LYS A 179 -0.72 8.09 -17.06
C LYS A 179 -0.73 7.70 -15.59
N LEU A 180 0.24 6.88 -15.22
CA LEU A 180 0.50 6.55 -13.83
C LEU A 180 1.53 7.52 -13.28
N ASP A 181 1.18 8.22 -12.19
CA ASP A 181 2.09 9.17 -11.57
C ASP A 181 1.77 9.37 -10.08
N LEU A 182 2.66 10.04 -9.37
CA LEU A 182 2.44 10.45 -7.99
C LEU A 182 1.43 11.60 -7.91
N THR A 183 0.46 11.48 -7.00
CA THR A 183 -0.42 12.60 -6.67
C THR A 183 0.35 13.68 -5.89
N THR A 184 -0.18 14.91 -5.88
CA THR A 184 0.41 16.03 -5.12
C THR A 184 0.52 15.67 -3.63
N GLU A 185 -0.50 15.01 -3.09
CA GLU A 185 -0.50 14.56 -1.69
C GLU A 185 0.61 13.56 -1.43
N GLN A 186 0.82 12.60 -2.33
CA GLN A 186 1.86 11.59 -2.16
C GLN A 186 3.27 12.20 -2.29
N LYS A 187 3.48 13.13 -3.23
CA LYS A 187 4.74 13.88 -3.34
C LYS A 187 5.05 14.63 -2.03
N GLU A 188 4.05 15.25 -1.42
CA GLU A 188 4.23 15.96 -0.16
C GLU A 188 4.44 15.02 1.04
N LYS A 189 3.84 13.84 1.06
CA LYS A 189 4.12 12.79 2.06
C LYS A 189 5.58 12.33 1.99
N ILE A 190 6.08 12.07 0.78
CA ILE A 190 7.47 11.68 0.54
C ILE A 190 8.41 12.81 1.01
N ARG A 191 8.15 14.05 0.59
CA ARG A 191 8.92 15.23 0.97
C ARG A 191 8.99 15.37 2.49
N ARG A 192 7.86 15.33 3.19
CA ARG A 192 7.81 15.40 4.66
C ARG A 192 8.60 14.28 5.32
N ARG A 193 8.52 13.07 4.78
CA ARG A 193 9.25 11.92 5.31
C ARG A 193 10.76 12.09 5.20
N ILE A 194 11.26 12.61 4.08
CA ILE A 194 12.68 12.87 3.90
C ILE A 194 13.13 14.03 4.80
N LEU A 195 12.36 15.11 4.91
CA LEU A 195 12.70 16.25 5.75
C LEU A 195 12.79 15.91 7.25
N GLN A 196 12.14 14.84 7.73
CA GLN A 196 12.30 14.39 9.12
C GLN A 196 13.76 14.04 9.48
N PHE A 197 14.56 13.63 8.50
CA PHE A 197 15.97 13.31 8.71
C PHE A 197 16.85 14.54 9.06
N SER A 198 16.35 15.76 8.95
CA SER A 198 17.05 16.96 9.45
C SER A 198 16.86 17.18 10.96
N SER A 199 15.98 16.42 11.64
CA SER A 199 15.73 16.55 13.06
C SER A 199 16.53 15.54 13.88
N VAL A 200 17.41 16.04 14.77
CA VAL A 200 18.20 15.19 15.69
C VAL A 200 17.30 14.33 16.59
N THR A 201 16.19 14.89 17.07
CA THR A 201 15.21 14.14 17.89
C THR A 201 14.65 12.95 17.11
N TYR A 202 14.20 13.20 15.87
CA TYR A 202 13.71 12.12 15.01
C TYR A 202 14.77 11.05 14.78
N LEU A 203 16.03 11.45 14.53
CA LEU A 203 17.13 10.51 14.31
C LEU A 203 17.41 9.65 15.54
N ALA A 204 17.48 10.28 16.73
CA ALA A 204 17.67 9.57 18.00
C ALA A 204 16.56 8.56 18.30
N ASP A 205 15.30 8.96 18.13
CA ASP A 205 14.13 8.10 18.33
C ASP A 205 14.14 6.88 17.38
N ASN A 206 14.70 7.03 16.17
CA ASN A 206 14.81 5.98 15.17
C ASN A 206 16.17 5.25 15.18
N ARG A 207 17.00 5.46 16.22
CA ARG A 207 18.33 4.85 16.38
C ARG A 207 19.24 5.12 15.16
N VAL A 208 19.15 6.32 14.60
CA VAL A 208 20.03 6.80 13.55
C VAL A 208 21.10 7.68 14.19
N ASN A 209 22.35 7.40 13.90
CA ASN A 209 23.51 8.17 14.36
C ASN A 209 24.34 8.65 13.15
N ILE A 210 25.37 9.44 13.39
CA ILE A 210 26.19 10.04 12.33
C ILE A 210 26.79 8.97 11.40
N PHE A 211 27.21 7.82 11.93
CA PHE A 211 27.86 6.74 11.14
C PHE A 211 26.89 5.99 10.21
N ASN A 212 25.59 5.98 10.53
CA ASN A 212 24.60 5.28 9.72
C ASN A 212 23.58 6.21 9.04
N PHE A 213 23.66 7.52 9.30
CA PHE A 213 22.73 8.52 8.76
C PHE A 213 22.64 8.48 7.24
N GLY A 214 23.77 8.64 6.53
CA GLY A 214 23.80 8.64 5.06
C GLY A 214 23.17 7.37 4.49
N ARG A 215 23.65 6.20 4.93
CA ARG A 215 23.12 4.90 4.48
C ARG A 215 21.62 4.74 4.77
N LYS A 216 21.12 5.24 5.90
CA LYS A 216 19.69 5.18 6.23
C LYS A 216 18.84 6.09 5.35
N LEU A 217 19.31 7.32 5.11
CA LEU A 217 18.67 8.27 4.23
C LEU A 217 18.65 7.75 2.79
N ASP A 218 19.79 7.28 2.28
CA ASP A 218 19.91 6.71 0.94
C ASP A 218 19.02 5.46 0.77
N GLY A 219 18.94 4.61 1.80
CA GLY A 219 18.03 3.46 1.81
C GLY A 219 16.57 3.84 1.69
N VAL A 220 16.14 4.94 2.34
CA VAL A 220 14.77 5.44 2.22
C VAL A 220 14.52 6.03 0.83
N ILE A 221 15.47 6.79 0.30
CA ILE A 221 15.40 7.36 -1.07
C ILE A 221 15.34 6.24 -2.11
N ALA A 222 16.25 5.27 -2.04
CA ALA A 222 16.25 4.12 -2.94
C ALA A 222 14.93 3.31 -2.88
N GLY A 223 14.33 3.19 -1.68
CA GLY A 223 13.01 2.58 -1.49
C GLY A 223 11.92 3.31 -2.26
N TYR A 224 11.91 4.64 -2.23
CA TYR A 224 10.95 5.44 -3.01
C TYR A 224 11.21 5.33 -4.51
N LEU A 225 12.46 5.45 -4.96
CA LEU A 225 12.81 5.30 -6.38
C LEU A 225 12.41 3.92 -6.90
N GLY A 226 12.70 2.85 -6.16
CA GLY A 226 12.28 1.50 -6.53
C GLY A 226 10.75 1.33 -6.59
N SER A 227 10.03 1.91 -5.62
CA SER A 227 8.56 1.79 -5.54
C SER A 227 7.83 2.56 -6.64
N TYR A 228 8.40 3.68 -7.10
CA TYR A 228 7.78 4.59 -8.05
C TYR A 228 8.46 4.66 -9.43
N SER A 229 9.29 3.66 -9.73
CA SER A 229 9.98 3.55 -11.03
C SER A 229 9.05 3.51 -12.24
N CYS A 230 7.79 3.13 -12.03
CA CYS A 230 6.77 3.08 -13.09
C CYS A 230 6.04 4.43 -13.33
N CYS A 231 6.34 5.48 -12.56
CA CYS A 231 5.70 6.78 -12.68
C CYS A 231 6.21 7.56 -13.89
N ALA A 232 5.32 8.29 -14.56
CA ALA A 232 5.67 9.12 -15.70
C ALA A 232 6.67 10.24 -15.31
N SER A 233 6.58 10.77 -14.09
CA SER A 233 7.50 11.80 -13.56
C SER A 233 8.67 11.21 -12.77
N PHE A 234 9.13 9.98 -13.08
CA PHE A 234 10.20 9.32 -12.33
C PHE A 234 11.50 10.16 -12.27
N ASN A 235 11.95 10.70 -13.40
CA ASN A 235 13.18 11.51 -13.47
C ASN A 235 13.08 12.81 -12.62
N ASP A 236 11.86 13.40 -12.54
CA ASP A 236 11.64 14.59 -11.71
C ASP A 236 11.60 14.22 -10.22
N LEU A 237 11.07 13.04 -9.88
CA LEU A 237 11.13 12.50 -8.53
C LEU A 237 12.58 12.28 -8.10
N GLU A 238 13.40 11.65 -8.93
CA GLU A 238 14.82 11.41 -8.66
C GLU A 238 15.55 12.71 -8.35
N LYS A 239 15.47 13.72 -9.23
CA LYS A 239 16.06 15.05 -9.01
C LYS A 239 15.56 15.72 -7.73
N THR A 240 14.25 15.57 -7.44
CA THR A 240 13.66 16.13 -6.22
C THR A 240 14.21 15.47 -4.97
N LEU A 241 14.36 14.14 -4.97
CA LEU A 241 14.91 13.38 -3.85
C LEU A 241 16.40 13.69 -3.63
N ASP A 242 17.21 13.84 -4.68
CA ASP A 242 18.60 14.26 -4.58
C ASP A 242 18.73 15.67 -3.98
N GLY A 243 17.90 16.60 -4.43
CA GLY A 243 17.83 17.94 -3.84
C GLY A 243 17.42 17.92 -2.37
N LEU A 244 16.47 17.08 -1.99
CA LEU A 244 16.05 16.91 -0.60
C LEU A 244 17.15 16.24 0.24
N ARG A 245 17.85 15.25 -0.29
CA ARG A 245 19.03 14.60 0.34
C ARG A 245 20.07 15.64 0.73
N SER A 246 20.51 16.45 -0.25
CA SER A 246 21.49 17.51 -0.06
C SER A 246 21.02 18.54 0.97
N LYS A 247 19.75 18.98 0.87
CA LYS A 247 19.15 19.91 1.82
C LYS A 247 19.14 19.38 3.25
N VAL A 248 18.67 18.15 3.45
CA VAL A 248 18.57 17.51 4.78
C VAL A 248 19.93 17.36 5.41
N THR A 249 20.92 16.87 4.65
CA THR A 249 22.29 16.70 5.14
C THR A 249 22.87 18.05 5.56
N ARG A 250 22.75 19.07 4.69
CA ARG A 250 23.25 20.43 4.99
C ARG A 250 22.59 21.02 6.24
N THR A 251 21.27 20.92 6.34
CA THR A 251 20.52 21.43 7.51
C THR A 251 20.93 20.72 8.78
N LEU A 252 21.01 19.38 8.78
CA LEU A 252 21.41 18.61 9.95
C LEU A 252 22.80 19.02 10.49
N PHE A 253 23.79 19.08 9.60
CA PHE A 253 25.16 19.40 10.02
C PHE A 253 25.32 20.86 10.46
N LYS A 254 24.64 21.78 9.79
CA LYS A 254 24.65 23.20 10.16
C LYS A 254 23.97 23.44 11.52
N ASP A 255 22.75 22.91 11.72
CA ASP A 255 21.96 23.19 12.90
C ASP A 255 22.46 22.43 14.14
N THR A 256 23.11 21.26 13.94
CA THR A 256 23.58 20.42 15.05
C THR A 256 25.01 20.70 15.45
N PHE A 257 25.90 20.91 14.46
CA PHE A 257 27.33 21.01 14.68
C PHE A 257 27.93 22.36 14.25
N ASN A 258 27.13 23.26 13.72
CA ASN A 258 27.52 24.52 13.10
C ASN A 258 28.57 24.32 11.98
N ILE A 259 28.49 23.23 11.24
CA ILE A 259 29.37 22.88 10.12
C ILE A 259 28.65 23.17 8.79
N ASP A 260 29.26 24.03 7.97
CA ASP A 260 28.82 24.20 6.58
C ASP A 260 29.49 23.13 5.70
N ILE A 261 28.79 22.06 5.40
CA ILE A 261 29.28 20.95 4.59
C ILE A 261 29.57 21.34 3.13
N SER A 262 28.94 22.42 2.63
CA SER A 262 29.23 22.90 1.27
C SER A 262 30.62 23.54 1.11
N ALA A 263 31.26 23.90 2.22
CA ALA A 263 32.63 24.42 2.25
C ALA A 263 33.68 23.33 2.47
N LEU A 264 33.27 22.07 2.67
CA LEU A 264 34.22 20.97 2.94
C LEU A 264 34.81 20.41 1.63
N SER A 265 36.05 19.99 1.71
CA SER A 265 36.72 19.22 0.64
C SER A 265 36.16 17.79 0.56
N PRO A 266 36.32 17.08 -0.57
CA PRO A 266 35.91 15.68 -0.68
C PRO A 266 36.44 14.76 0.43
N PRO A 267 37.70 14.86 0.87
CA PRO A 267 38.20 14.14 2.05
C PRO A 267 37.46 14.49 3.35
N GLY A 268 37.06 15.76 3.52
CA GLY A 268 36.29 16.23 4.67
C GLY A 268 34.90 15.65 4.69
N LEU A 269 34.20 15.56 3.54
CA LEU A 269 32.91 14.89 3.40
C LEU A 269 33.04 13.39 3.71
N ALA A 270 34.04 12.72 3.14
CA ALA A 270 34.29 11.30 3.39
C ALA A 270 34.57 11.02 4.87
N PHE A 271 35.33 11.88 5.56
CA PHE A 271 35.57 11.76 6.99
C PHE A 271 34.31 11.85 7.82
N LEU A 272 33.32 12.64 7.41
CA LEU A 272 32.03 12.76 8.05
C LEU A 272 31.00 11.69 7.58
N CYS A 273 31.44 10.71 6.79
CA CYS A 273 30.58 9.69 6.19
C CYS A 273 29.43 10.29 5.36
N ILE A 274 29.65 11.46 4.76
CA ILE A 274 28.69 12.11 3.86
C ILE A 274 29.08 11.69 2.44
N PRO A 275 28.20 11.01 1.69
CA PRO A 275 28.47 10.69 0.29
C PRO A 275 28.48 11.95 -0.58
N ASP A 276 29.29 11.95 -1.63
CA ASP A 276 29.42 13.03 -2.62
C ASP A 276 28.12 13.38 -3.31
#